data_ad3c10cb729f2e933184378e50e7bc2d
#
_entry.id   ad3c10cb729f2e933184378e50e7bc2d
#
_cell.length_a   1.000
_cell.length_b   1.000
_cell.length_c   1.000
_cell.angle_alpha   90.00
_cell.angle_beta   90.00
_cell.angle_gamma   90.00
#
_symmetry.space_group_name_H-M   'P 1'
#
loop_
_entity.id
_entity.type
_entity.pdbx_description
1 polymer ?
#
loop_
_entity_poly.entity_id
_entity_poly.type
_entity_poly.pdbx_seq_one_letter_code
_entity_poly.pdbx_strand_id
1 'polypeptide(L)'
;VGGGWSPDDTELYGLFVAEAAVRGAAVGRAVPRIAVLIVVADDSPSAEFRDGYPAMLAAGGRCEALTTIVAAGDEFDTRVLSDVDGLLVAGGLTPAYLDAVAPLIDQVRLLVADGLPYLGFSAGAMIAADRAVLGGWLIGDVPVCPEDAAEDLDEVTLADGLGLVDLAIDVHAAQWGTLTRLIAATEAGLVRGGVAIDENTALVVGEGALAVLGTGSVWRVEPQLDDDGEIVGVSVGTLGVE
;
A
#
# COMPACT_ATOMS: atom_id res chain seq x y z
N VAL A 1 -2.40 -0.37 -4.24
CA VAL A 1 -3.36 -1.42 -4.59
C VAL A 1 -3.98 -1.97 -3.32
N GLY A 2 -5.32 -2.05 -3.27
CA GLY A 2 -6.08 -2.47 -2.08
C GLY A 2 -6.03 -3.97 -1.76
N GLY A 3 -5.18 -4.72 -2.45
CA GLY A 3 -5.09 -6.17 -2.29
C GLY A 3 -5.91 -6.92 -3.33
N GLY A 4 -6.25 -8.19 -3.01
CA GLY A 4 -6.89 -9.11 -3.96
C GLY A 4 -5.87 -9.75 -4.90
N TRP A 5 -6.25 -10.84 -5.52
CA TRP A 5 -5.34 -11.59 -6.39
C TRP A 5 -5.93 -11.70 -7.79
N SER A 6 -5.50 -10.82 -8.70
CA SER A 6 -5.93 -10.82 -10.10
C SER A 6 -4.70 -10.85 -11.02
N PRO A 7 -4.10 -12.04 -11.23
CA PRO A 7 -2.84 -12.16 -11.98
C PRO A 7 -2.97 -11.76 -13.45
N ASP A 8 -4.18 -11.72 -13.98
CA ASP A 8 -4.46 -11.39 -15.39
C ASP A 8 -4.84 -9.92 -15.60
N ASP A 9 -4.85 -9.09 -14.54
CA ASP A 9 -5.22 -7.69 -14.65
C ASP A 9 -4.04 -6.84 -15.12
N THR A 10 -3.94 -6.69 -16.43
CA THR A 10 -2.87 -5.94 -17.09
C THR A 10 -2.97 -4.43 -16.87
N GLU A 11 -4.16 -3.89 -16.59
CA GLU A 11 -4.36 -2.46 -16.38
C GLU A 11 -3.82 -2.01 -15.02
N LEU A 12 -4.01 -2.84 -14.00
CA LEU A 12 -3.63 -2.54 -12.62
C LEU A 12 -2.11 -2.35 -12.46
N TYR A 13 -1.32 -3.13 -13.18
CA TYR A 13 0.15 -3.15 -13.04
C TYR A 13 0.87 -2.51 -14.23
N GLY A 14 0.17 -2.35 -15.35
CA GLY A 14 0.75 -1.88 -16.61
C GLY A 14 1.36 -0.48 -16.52
N LEU A 15 0.68 0.45 -15.86
CA LEU A 15 1.19 1.81 -15.66
C LEU A 15 2.50 1.80 -14.86
N PHE A 16 2.54 1.07 -13.74
CA PHE A 16 3.75 0.97 -12.91
C PHE A 16 4.94 0.39 -13.68
N VAL A 17 4.72 -0.69 -14.43
CA VAL A 17 5.78 -1.31 -15.25
C VAL A 17 6.24 -0.38 -16.37
N ALA A 18 5.30 0.39 -16.98
CA ALA A 18 5.63 1.37 -18.00
C ALA A 18 6.49 2.53 -17.46
N GLU A 19 6.17 3.06 -16.28
CA GLU A 19 6.97 4.09 -15.63
C GLU A 19 8.36 3.57 -15.24
N ALA A 20 8.46 2.34 -14.72
CA ALA A 20 9.74 1.69 -14.47
C ALA A 20 10.56 1.52 -15.77
N ALA A 21 9.90 1.21 -16.90
CA ALA A 21 10.56 1.10 -18.19
C ALA A 21 11.10 2.45 -18.70
N VAL A 22 10.36 3.54 -18.48
CA VAL A 22 10.85 4.91 -18.83
C VAL A 22 12.10 5.23 -18.00
N ARG A 23 12.09 4.94 -16.69
CA ARG A 23 13.25 5.18 -15.81
C ARG A 23 14.45 4.32 -16.24
N GLY A 24 14.25 3.03 -16.50
CA GLY A 24 15.31 2.13 -16.97
C GLY A 24 15.91 2.57 -18.29
N ALA A 25 15.08 3.03 -19.24
CA ALA A 25 15.54 3.53 -20.54
C ALA A 25 16.43 4.77 -20.39
N ALA A 26 16.16 5.65 -19.42
CA ALA A 26 16.98 6.83 -19.15
C ALA A 26 18.43 6.50 -18.78
N VAL A 27 18.67 5.29 -18.21
CA VAL A 27 20.01 4.77 -17.89
C VAL A 27 20.49 3.71 -18.88
N GLY A 28 19.83 3.60 -20.05
CA GLY A 28 20.20 2.68 -21.13
C GLY A 28 19.81 1.22 -20.93
N ARG A 29 18.86 0.94 -20.05
CA ARG A 29 18.36 -0.40 -19.73
C ARG A 29 17.16 -0.74 -20.61
N ALA A 30 17.25 -1.83 -21.37
CA ALA A 30 16.19 -2.27 -22.28
C ALA A 30 15.01 -2.98 -21.56
N VAL A 31 15.24 -3.47 -20.35
CA VAL A 31 14.25 -4.15 -19.49
C VAL A 31 14.39 -3.57 -18.11
N PRO A 32 13.34 -2.96 -17.54
CA PRO A 32 13.41 -2.36 -16.21
C PRO A 32 13.60 -3.42 -15.13
N ARG A 33 14.33 -3.06 -14.09
CA ARG A 33 14.53 -3.86 -12.88
C ARG A 33 13.62 -3.36 -11.78
N ILE A 34 12.79 -4.25 -11.26
CA ILE A 34 11.83 -3.93 -10.21
C ILE A 34 12.19 -4.73 -8.95
N ALA A 35 12.53 -4.02 -7.88
CA ALA A 35 12.67 -4.66 -6.58
C ALA A 35 11.28 -5.10 -6.09
N VAL A 36 11.16 -6.35 -5.64
CA VAL A 36 9.94 -6.92 -5.06
C VAL A 36 10.27 -7.37 -3.64
N LEU A 37 9.69 -6.68 -2.64
CA LEU A 37 9.94 -6.94 -1.23
C LEU A 37 8.77 -7.72 -0.63
N ILE A 38 9.05 -8.89 -0.09
CA ILE A 38 8.06 -9.81 0.48
C ILE A 38 8.46 -10.15 1.91
N VAL A 39 7.52 -9.98 2.85
CA VAL A 39 7.65 -10.47 4.23
C VAL A 39 6.73 -11.67 4.41
N VAL A 40 7.24 -12.74 5.01
CA VAL A 40 6.50 -13.98 5.25
C VAL A 40 6.47 -14.31 6.73
N ALA A 41 5.39 -14.98 7.17
CA ALA A 41 5.23 -15.34 8.58
C ALA A 41 6.23 -16.43 9.05
N ASP A 42 6.76 -17.22 8.11
CA ASP A 42 7.74 -18.28 8.36
C ASP A 42 8.82 -18.33 7.26
N ASP A 43 9.86 -19.11 7.48
CA ASP A 43 11.00 -19.25 6.56
C ASP A 43 10.66 -20.02 5.25
N SER A 44 9.44 -20.50 5.11
CA SER A 44 9.00 -21.31 3.97
C SER A 44 7.82 -20.65 3.22
N PRO A 45 8.08 -19.57 2.45
CA PRO A 45 7.02 -18.92 1.68
C PRO A 45 6.40 -19.91 0.70
N SER A 46 5.07 -19.88 0.59
CA SER A 46 4.38 -20.68 -0.43
C SER A 46 4.87 -20.25 -1.83
N ALA A 47 4.83 -21.17 -2.79
CA ALA A 47 5.17 -20.85 -4.19
C ALA A 47 4.30 -19.69 -4.72
N GLU A 48 3.08 -19.58 -4.23
CA GLU A 48 2.12 -18.52 -4.58
C GLU A 48 2.65 -17.13 -4.21
N PHE A 49 3.17 -16.94 -3.00
CA PHE A 49 3.79 -15.67 -2.60
C PHE A 49 5.08 -15.37 -3.38
N ARG A 50 5.93 -16.37 -3.56
CA ARG A 50 7.21 -16.20 -4.24
C ARG A 50 7.08 -15.84 -5.70
N ASP A 51 6.17 -16.53 -6.42
CA ASP A 51 6.07 -16.47 -7.86
C ASP A 51 4.94 -15.54 -8.33
N GLY A 52 3.97 -15.24 -7.46
CA GLY A 52 2.78 -14.48 -7.79
C GLY A 52 3.05 -13.02 -8.13
N TYR A 53 3.78 -12.29 -7.29
CA TYR A 53 4.10 -10.87 -7.58
C TYR A 53 4.93 -10.69 -8.85
N PRO A 54 5.98 -11.49 -9.12
CA PRO A 54 6.64 -11.49 -10.42
C PRO A 54 5.70 -11.78 -11.61
N ALA A 55 4.74 -12.71 -11.44
CA ALA A 55 3.76 -13.02 -12.47
C ALA A 55 2.80 -11.85 -12.74
N MET A 56 2.32 -11.15 -11.69
CA MET A 56 1.51 -9.94 -11.81
C MET A 56 2.26 -8.83 -12.56
N LEU A 57 3.52 -8.59 -12.21
CA LEU A 57 4.35 -7.62 -12.91
C LEU A 57 4.54 -8.00 -14.39
N ALA A 58 4.78 -9.28 -14.68
CA ALA A 58 4.93 -9.78 -16.06
C ALA A 58 3.65 -9.63 -16.89
N ALA A 59 2.45 -9.71 -16.25
CA ALA A 59 1.19 -9.41 -16.90
C ALA A 59 1.08 -7.92 -17.29
N GLY A 60 1.60 -7.01 -16.43
CA GLY A 60 1.64 -5.58 -16.71
C GLY A 60 2.65 -5.16 -17.78
N GLY A 61 3.68 -5.97 -18.04
CA GLY A 61 4.70 -5.68 -19.05
C GLY A 61 6.02 -6.43 -18.84
N ARG A 62 6.93 -6.25 -19.79
CA ARG A 62 8.24 -6.90 -19.70
C ARG A 62 9.12 -6.22 -18.65
N CYS A 63 9.49 -6.93 -17.58
CA CYS A 63 10.40 -6.46 -16.53
C CYS A 63 11.26 -7.60 -15.97
N GLU A 64 12.30 -7.26 -15.23
CA GLU A 64 13.11 -8.17 -14.41
C GLU A 64 12.71 -7.94 -12.95
N ALA A 65 12.00 -8.90 -12.34
CA ALA A 65 11.64 -8.84 -10.93
C ALA A 65 12.81 -9.34 -10.06
N LEU A 66 13.31 -8.46 -9.19
CA LEU A 66 14.36 -8.76 -8.21
C LEU A 66 13.71 -9.01 -6.84
N THR A 67 13.29 -10.25 -6.63
CA THR A 67 12.53 -10.61 -5.44
C THR A 67 13.46 -10.87 -4.25
N THR A 68 13.20 -10.18 -3.14
CA THR A 68 13.80 -10.42 -1.83
C THR A 68 12.72 -10.80 -0.83
N ILE A 69 12.94 -11.89 -0.11
CA ILE A 69 12.01 -12.42 0.88
C ILE A 69 12.71 -12.45 2.22
N VAL A 70 12.06 -11.93 3.25
CA VAL A 70 12.51 -12.00 4.64
C VAL A 70 11.42 -12.58 5.54
N ALA A 71 11.77 -13.19 6.65
CA ALA A 71 10.81 -13.61 7.65
C ALA A 71 10.32 -12.40 8.47
N ALA A 72 9.12 -12.51 9.06
CA ALA A 72 8.64 -11.51 10.01
C ALA A 72 9.61 -11.39 11.19
N GLY A 73 10.01 -10.16 11.51
CA GLY A 73 11.04 -9.86 12.50
C GLY A 73 12.46 -9.66 11.93
N ASP A 74 12.68 -9.97 10.64
CA ASP A 74 13.90 -9.64 9.93
C ASP A 74 13.74 -8.32 9.14
N GLU A 75 14.87 -7.68 8.83
CA GLU A 75 14.93 -6.41 8.11
C GLU A 75 15.49 -6.61 6.69
N PHE A 76 15.04 -5.78 5.75
CA PHE A 76 15.64 -5.72 4.42
C PHE A 76 17.00 -4.99 4.45
N ASP A 77 17.97 -5.53 3.74
CA ASP A 77 19.25 -4.84 3.49
C ASP A 77 19.05 -3.71 2.46
N THR A 78 19.65 -2.56 2.70
CA THR A 78 19.52 -1.38 1.82
C THR A 78 19.97 -1.64 0.38
N ARG A 79 20.80 -2.65 0.14
CA ARG A 79 21.24 -3.06 -1.21
C ARG A 79 20.11 -3.53 -2.10
N VAL A 80 18.93 -3.91 -1.56
CA VAL A 80 17.76 -4.29 -2.36
C VAL A 80 17.26 -3.15 -3.25
N LEU A 81 17.57 -1.90 -2.89
CA LEU A 81 17.22 -0.70 -3.64
C LEU A 81 18.33 -0.25 -4.62
N SER A 82 19.42 -1.02 -4.73
CA SER A 82 20.53 -0.65 -5.62
C SER A 82 20.21 -1.02 -7.06
N ASP A 83 20.36 -0.04 -7.98
CA ASP A 83 20.27 -0.24 -9.43
C ASP A 83 18.90 -0.80 -9.89
N VAL A 84 17.81 -0.25 -9.32
CA VAL A 84 16.42 -0.59 -9.64
C VAL A 84 15.68 0.57 -10.29
N ASP A 85 14.67 0.26 -11.08
CA ASP A 85 13.86 1.22 -11.85
C ASP A 85 12.43 1.32 -11.30
N GLY A 86 12.07 0.46 -10.34
CA GLY A 86 10.79 0.47 -9.63
C GLY A 86 10.88 -0.32 -8.34
N LEU A 87 9.97 -0.05 -7.42
CA LEU A 87 9.85 -0.72 -6.13
C LEU A 87 8.42 -1.22 -5.92
N LEU A 88 8.25 -2.53 -5.72
CA LEU A 88 7.02 -3.14 -5.24
C LEU A 88 7.21 -3.63 -3.81
N VAL A 89 6.35 -3.16 -2.90
CA VAL A 89 6.21 -3.69 -1.54
C VAL A 89 4.92 -4.48 -1.47
N ALA A 90 5.05 -5.75 -1.17
CA ALA A 90 3.98 -6.74 -1.24
C ALA A 90 2.98 -6.62 -0.07
N GLY A 91 2.07 -7.58 0.05
CA GLY A 91 1.06 -7.68 1.10
C GLY A 91 1.31 -8.82 2.07
N GLY A 92 0.74 -8.69 3.25
CA GLY A 92 0.80 -9.60 4.37
C GLY A 92 0.52 -8.84 5.66
N LEU A 93 1.12 -9.23 6.77
CA LEU A 93 0.93 -8.59 8.07
C LEU A 93 1.56 -7.20 8.08
N THR A 94 0.74 -6.16 8.14
CA THR A 94 1.17 -4.76 7.99
C THR A 94 2.24 -4.33 9.00
N PRO A 95 2.14 -4.65 10.31
CA PRO A 95 3.21 -4.34 11.26
C PRO A 95 4.55 -4.94 10.86
N ALA A 96 4.55 -6.22 10.42
CA ALA A 96 5.78 -6.90 10.02
C ALA A 96 6.43 -6.26 8.77
N TYR A 97 5.62 -5.76 7.83
CA TYR A 97 6.13 -5.02 6.67
C TYR A 97 6.77 -3.70 7.08
N LEU A 98 6.14 -2.93 7.99
CA LEU A 98 6.71 -1.67 8.44
C LEU A 98 8.05 -1.88 9.15
N ASP A 99 8.13 -2.88 10.03
CA ASP A 99 9.38 -3.22 10.73
C ASP A 99 10.48 -3.65 9.73
N ALA A 100 10.14 -4.53 8.78
CA ALA A 100 11.11 -5.04 7.80
C ALA A 100 11.66 -3.95 6.87
N VAL A 101 10.85 -2.94 6.49
CA VAL A 101 11.28 -1.84 5.63
C VAL A 101 11.90 -0.67 6.38
N ALA A 102 11.90 -0.67 7.72
CA ALA A 102 12.39 0.45 8.54
C ALA A 102 13.80 0.94 8.12
N PRO A 103 14.80 0.08 7.82
CA PRO A 103 16.13 0.54 7.38
C PRO A 103 16.12 1.20 5.99
N LEU A 104 15.05 1.04 5.21
CA LEU A 104 14.93 1.52 3.83
C LEU A 104 14.24 2.88 3.73
N ILE A 105 13.54 3.34 4.77
CA ILE A 105 12.58 4.47 4.72
C ILE A 105 13.19 5.70 4.08
N ASP A 106 14.34 6.17 4.57
CA ASP A 106 14.97 7.38 4.05
C ASP A 106 15.40 7.24 2.59
N GLN A 107 15.93 6.06 2.22
CA GLN A 107 16.35 5.79 0.85
C GLN A 107 15.13 5.69 -0.09
N VAL A 108 14.05 5.05 0.34
CA VAL A 108 12.79 4.97 -0.44
C VAL A 108 12.24 6.37 -0.68
N ARG A 109 12.15 7.22 0.36
CA ARG A 109 11.71 8.61 0.24
C ARG A 109 12.51 9.39 -0.81
N LEU A 110 13.84 9.28 -0.75
CA LEU A 110 14.72 9.95 -1.70
C LEU A 110 14.54 9.43 -3.14
N LEU A 111 14.44 8.12 -3.31
CA LEU A 111 14.29 7.52 -4.62
C LEU A 111 12.93 7.84 -5.25
N VAL A 112 11.84 7.81 -4.46
CA VAL A 112 10.51 8.16 -4.94
C VAL A 112 10.44 9.65 -5.28
N ALA A 113 11.02 10.52 -4.46
CA ALA A 113 11.14 11.95 -4.78
C ALA A 113 11.97 12.21 -6.06
N ASP A 114 12.92 11.32 -6.40
CA ASP A 114 13.68 11.31 -7.65
C ASP A 114 12.94 10.57 -8.81
N GLY A 115 11.66 10.26 -8.64
CA GLY A 115 10.81 9.65 -9.67
C GLY A 115 10.92 8.13 -9.78
N LEU A 116 11.36 7.41 -8.73
CA LEU A 116 11.22 5.95 -8.69
C LEU A 116 9.74 5.61 -8.49
N PRO A 117 9.08 4.88 -9.42
CA PRO A 117 7.72 4.43 -9.20
C PRO A 117 7.66 3.44 -8.04
N TYR A 118 6.67 3.65 -7.16
CA TYR A 118 6.36 2.80 -6.01
C TYR A 118 5.01 2.12 -6.22
N LEU A 119 4.94 0.83 -6.04
CA LEU A 119 3.71 0.06 -5.99
C LEU A 119 3.57 -0.60 -4.62
N GLY A 120 2.66 -0.10 -3.80
CA GLY A 120 2.27 -0.75 -2.56
C GLY A 120 1.08 -1.67 -2.78
N PHE A 121 1.17 -2.92 -2.36
CA PHE A 121 0.10 -3.90 -2.45
C PHE A 121 -0.36 -4.26 -1.03
N SER A 122 -1.64 -4.08 -0.68
CA SER A 122 -2.19 -4.36 0.65
C SER A 122 -1.35 -3.70 1.76
N ALA A 123 -0.64 -4.44 2.59
CA ALA A 123 0.26 -3.90 3.62
C ALA A 123 1.23 -2.85 3.06
N GLY A 124 1.83 -3.10 1.89
CA GLY A 124 2.69 -2.13 1.21
C GLY A 124 1.97 -0.83 0.84
N ALA A 125 0.66 -0.88 0.56
CA ALA A 125 -0.13 0.34 0.35
C ALA A 125 -0.39 1.09 1.66
N MET A 126 -0.72 0.39 2.74
CA MET A 126 -0.98 0.99 4.05
C MET A 126 0.24 1.72 4.59
N ILE A 127 1.42 1.12 4.50
CA ILE A 127 2.66 1.73 5.00
C ILE A 127 3.19 2.86 4.11
N ALA A 128 2.66 3.07 2.90
CA ALA A 128 3.03 4.20 2.04
C ALA A 128 2.63 5.56 2.64
N ALA A 129 1.64 5.58 3.51
CA ALA A 129 1.14 6.76 4.21
C ALA A 129 2.20 7.42 5.11
N ASP A 130 2.02 8.71 5.40
CA ASP A 130 2.76 9.40 6.46
C ASP A 130 2.38 8.84 7.83
N ARG A 131 1.05 8.69 8.07
CA ARG A 131 0.48 8.03 9.24
C ARG A 131 -0.16 6.71 8.79
N ALA A 132 0.57 5.61 8.91
CA ALA A 132 0.11 4.29 8.52
C ALA A 132 -0.86 3.70 9.55
N VAL A 133 -2.00 3.19 9.08
CA VAL A 133 -2.88 2.30 9.85
C VAL A 133 -2.24 0.92 9.81
N LEU A 134 -1.88 0.36 10.97
CA LEU A 134 -1.22 -0.94 11.05
C LEU A 134 -2.20 -2.10 11.19
N GLY A 135 -3.43 -1.82 11.62
CA GLY A 135 -4.44 -2.82 11.93
C GLY A 135 -5.24 -2.43 13.16
N GLY A 136 -5.82 -3.41 13.81
CA GLY A 136 -6.71 -3.28 14.95
C GLY A 136 -8.17 -3.27 14.55
N TRP A 137 -9.02 -3.69 15.46
CA TRP A 137 -10.47 -3.80 15.24
C TRP A 137 -11.29 -3.09 16.32
N LEU A 138 -10.64 -2.59 17.38
CA LEU A 138 -11.25 -1.86 18.49
C LEU A 138 -10.77 -0.41 18.53
N ILE A 139 -11.64 0.49 18.98
CA ILE A 139 -11.28 1.82 19.49
C ILE A 139 -11.94 1.93 20.87
N GLY A 140 -11.12 1.89 21.96
CA GLY A 140 -11.60 1.97 23.32
C GLY A 140 -12.66 0.93 23.63
N ASP A 141 -12.38 -0.35 23.44
CA ASP A 141 -13.27 -1.49 23.63
C ASP A 141 -14.49 -1.56 22.69
N VAL A 142 -14.62 -0.67 21.70
CA VAL A 142 -15.73 -0.67 20.73
C VAL A 142 -15.26 -1.26 19.41
N PRO A 143 -15.88 -2.37 18.93
CA PRO A 143 -15.59 -2.93 17.62
C PRO A 143 -15.91 -1.94 16.49
N VAL A 144 -14.94 -1.66 15.63
CA VAL A 144 -15.07 -0.72 14.51
C VAL A 144 -14.93 -1.37 13.14
N CYS A 145 -14.43 -2.60 13.09
CA CYS A 145 -14.41 -3.45 11.90
C CYS A 145 -14.43 -4.93 12.32
N PRO A 146 -14.52 -5.89 11.38
CA PRO A 146 -14.40 -7.30 11.70
C PRO A 146 -13.03 -7.64 12.31
N GLU A 147 -13.03 -8.49 13.35
CA GLU A 147 -11.81 -8.97 14.03
C GLU A 147 -10.83 -9.67 13.07
N ASP A 148 -11.34 -10.38 12.05
CA ASP A 148 -10.51 -11.05 11.03
C ASP A 148 -9.64 -10.07 10.20
N ALA A 149 -9.94 -8.77 10.24
CA ALA A 149 -9.17 -7.71 9.58
C ALA A 149 -8.17 -6.99 10.51
N ALA A 150 -7.91 -7.55 11.69
CA ALA A 150 -7.19 -6.91 12.79
C ALA A 150 -5.67 -6.83 12.61
N GLU A 151 -5.06 -7.60 11.70
CA GLU A 151 -3.59 -7.66 11.54
C GLU A 151 -2.86 -8.08 12.84
N ASP A 152 -3.45 -9.01 13.59
CA ASP A 152 -3.01 -9.49 14.91
C ASP A 152 -2.94 -8.40 16.00
N LEU A 153 -3.70 -7.31 15.86
CA LEU A 153 -3.79 -6.20 16.80
C LEU A 153 -5.22 -6.03 17.33
N ASP A 154 -5.38 -5.80 18.62
CA ASP A 154 -6.70 -5.52 19.19
C ASP A 154 -7.14 -4.08 18.89
N GLU A 155 -6.42 -3.09 19.43
CA GLU A 155 -6.71 -1.67 19.25
C GLU A 155 -6.21 -1.16 17.89
N VAL A 156 -6.98 -0.25 17.27
CA VAL A 156 -6.55 0.45 16.04
C VAL A 156 -5.23 1.15 16.30
N THR A 157 -4.21 0.68 15.63
CA THR A 157 -2.82 1.09 15.85
C THR A 157 -2.30 1.85 14.65
N LEU A 158 -1.64 2.97 14.93
CA LEU A 158 -1.00 3.81 13.92
C LEU A 158 0.48 3.98 14.22
N ALA A 159 1.26 4.09 13.17
CA ALA A 159 2.69 4.44 13.25
C ALA A 159 3.08 5.40 12.13
N ASP A 160 4.29 5.96 12.22
CA ASP A 160 4.88 6.70 11.12
C ASP A 160 5.24 5.70 10.00
N GLY A 161 4.70 5.93 8.81
CA GLY A 161 4.93 5.08 7.64
C GLY A 161 6.07 5.59 6.76
N LEU A 162 6.04 5.21 5.49
CA LEU A 162 7.05 5.65 4.51
C LEU A 162 6.94 7.15 4.18
N GLY A 163 5.81 7.80 4.45
CA GLY A 163 5.62 9.24 4.16
C GLY A 163 5.67 9.57 2.67
N LEU A 164 5.19 8.67 1.83
CA LEU A 164 5.12 8.89 0.38
C LEU A 164 3.86 9.67 0.00
N VAL A 165 2.81 9.56 0.81
CA VAL A 165 1.54 10.27 0.64
C VAL A 165 1.03 10.78 1.98
N ASP A 166 0.45 11.99 1.99
CA ASP A 166 -0.19 12.62 3.16
C ASP A 166 -1.68 12.21 3.26
N LEU A 167 -1.91 10.90 3.26
CA LEU A 167 -3.23 10.28 3.36
C LEU A 167 -3.09 9.02 4.23
N ALA A 168 -4.00 8.80 5.17
CA ALA A 168 -4.14 7.48 5.76
C ALA A 168 -4.72 6.52 4.71
N ILE A 169 -4.21 5.31 4.66
CA ILE A 169 -4.65 4.28 3.70
C ILE A 169 -5.11 3.06 4.48
N ASP A 170 -6.32 2.60 4.17
CA ASP A 170 -6.81 1.28 4.53
C ASP A 170 -7.10 0.46 3.26
N VAL A 171 -7.11 -0.84 3.33
CA VAL A 171 -7.21 -1.74 2.19
C VAL A 171 -8.26 -2.82 2.41
N HIS A 172 -8.63 -3.58 1.35
CA HIS A 172 -9.70 -4.59 1.42
C HIS A 172 -11.04 -4.00 1.91
N ALA A 173 -11.33 -2.76 1.50
CA ALA A 173 -12.37 -1.92 2.10
C ALA A 173 -13.74 -2.60 2.15
N ALA A 174 -14.27 -3.05 1.01
CA ALA A 174 -15.54 -3.76 0.93
C ALA A 174 -15.40 -5.25 1.27
N GLN A 175 -14.27 -5.89 0.93
CA GLN A 175 -14.09 -7.33 1.04
C GLN A 175 -13.89 -7.78 2.50
N TRP A 176 -13.16 -7.00 3.30
CA TRP A 176 -12.93 -7.29 4.73
C TRP A 176 -13.67 -6.32 5.66
N GLY A 177 -14.37 -5.31 5.11
CA GLY A 177 -15.10 -4.33 5.92
C GLY A 177 -14.23 -3.29 6.63
N THR A 178 -12.99 -3.08 6.19
CA THR A 178 -12.03 -2.16 6.82
C THR A 178 -12.39 -0.68 6.62
N LEU A 179 -13.28 -0.35 5.66
CA LEU A 179 -13.80 1.01 5.50
C LEU A 179 -14.33 1.58 6.82
N THR A 180 -14.98 0.76 7.64
CA THR A 180 -15.54 1.22 8.92
C THR A 180 -14.46 1.53 9.95
N ARG A 181 -13.30 0.86 9.89
CA ARG A 181 -12.11 1.19 10.69
C ARG A 181 -11.60 2.60 10.36
N LEU A 182 -11.45 2.92 9.07
CA LEU A 182 -10.98 4.24 8.65
C LEU A 182 -12.00 5.35 9.03
N ILE A 183 -13.32 5.08 8.89
CA ILE A 183 -14.37 6.01 9.33
C ILE A 183 -14.24 6.29 10.83
N ALA A 184 -14.17 5.25 11.65
CA ALA A 184 -14.09 5.38 13.10
C ALA A 184 -12.76 6.04 13.55
N ALA A 185 -11.64 5.70 12.92
CA ALA A 185 -10.36 6.34 13.18
C ALA A 185 -10.36 7.84 12.84
N THR A 186 -11.09 8.24 11.77
CA THR A 186 -11.27 9.64 11.39
C THR A 186 -12.18 10.36 12.39
N GLU A 187 -13.30 9.76 12.78
CA GLU A 187 -14.22 10.31 13.78
C GLU A 187 -13.55 10.50 15.15
N ALA A 188 -12.71 9.55 15.55
CA ALA A 188 -11.93 9.63 16.78
C ALA A 188 -10.73 10.60 16.71
N GLY A 189 -10.47 11.24 15.55
CA GLY A 189 -9.34 12.14 15.36
C GLY A 189 -7.99 11.45 15.35
N LEU A 190 -7.94 10.13 15.21
CA LEU A 190 -6.69 9.36 15.13
C LEU A 190 -5.96 9.62 13.80
N VAL A 191 -6.72 9.83 12.72
CA VAL A 191 -6.23 10.27 11.41
C VAL A 191 -7.01 11.50 10.93
N ARG A 192 -6.44 12.27 10.02
CA ARG A 192 -7.08 13.46 9.42
C ARG A 192 -8.05 13.13 8.29
N GLY A 193 -8.39 11.86 8.12
CA GLY A 193 -9.08 11.31 6.97
C GLY A 193 -8.11 10.51 6.11
N GLY A 194 -8.61 9.96 5.00
CA GLY A 194 -7.81 9.12 4.13
C GLY A 194 -8.63 8.42 3.06
N VAL A 195 -8.10 7.33 2.57
CA VAL A 195 -8.74 6.49 1.56
C VAL A 195 -8.77 5.03 2.01
N ALA A 196 -9.89 4.35 1.74
CA ALA A 196 -9.98 2.89 1.84
C ALA A 196 -10.12 2.32 0.42
N ILE A 197 -9.30 1.34 0.08
CA ILE A 197 -9.16 0.82 -1.29
C ILE A 197 -9.69 -0.61 -1.33
N ASP A 198 -10.63 -0.87 -2.25
CA ASP A 198 -11.15 -2.21 -2.50
C ASP A 198 -10.07 -3.13 -3.10
N GLU A 199 -10.27 -4.45 -2.99
CA GLU A 199 -9.44 -5.41 -3.71
C GLU A 199 -9.52 -5.22 -5.23
N ASN A 200 -8.48 -5.62 -5.94
CA ASN A 200 -8.34 -5.47 -7.39
C ASN A 200 -8.56 -4.03 -7.88
N THR A 201 -8.15 -3.07 -7.05
CA THR A 201 -8.29 -1.64 -7.29
C THR A 201 -7.00 -0.93 -6.89
N ALA A 202 -6.59 0.04 -7.68
CA ALA A 202 -5.43 0.89 -7.39
C ALA A 202 -5.84 2.37 -7.36
N LEU A 203 -5.30 3.10 -6.39
CA LEU A 203 -5.24 4.55 -6.42
C LEU A 203 -3.88 4.97 -6.96
N VAL A 204 -3.87 5.69 -8.06
CA VAL A 204 -2.67 6.29 -8.66
C VAL A 204 -2.51 7.70 -8.12
N VAL A 205 -1.35 7.95 -7.52
CA VAL A 205 -0.95 9.27 -6.98
C VAL A 205 0.30 9.72 -7.70
N GLY A 206 0.26 10.90 -8.32
CA GLY A 206 1.38 11.48 -9.06
C GLY A 206 1.21 12.98 -9.22
N GLU A 207 1.91 13.59 -10.20
CA GLU A 207 1.82 15.03 -10.47
C GLU A 207 0.46 15.50 -11.03
N GLY A 208 -0.38 14.56 -11.47
CA GLY A 208 -1.71 14.82 -12.04
C GLY A 208 -2.85 14.73 -11.03
N ALA A 209 -4.07 14.61 -11.54
CA ALA A 209 -5.22 14.25 -10.73
C ALA A 209 -5.10 12.79 -10.24
N LEU A 210 -5.73 12.49 -9.10
CA LEU A 210 -5.84 11.12 -8.63
C LEU A 210 -6.63 10.30 -9.67
N ALA A 211 -6.12 9.11 -10.01
CA ALA A 211 -6.80 8.17 -10.89
C ALA A 211 -7.05 6.84 -10.18
N VAL A 212 -8.16 6.19 -10.52
CA VAL A 212 -8.53 4.88 -9.99
C VAL A 212 -8.49 3.87 -11.13
N LEU A 213 -7.77 2.77 -10.94
CA LEU A 213 -7.68 1.65 -11.88
C LEU A 213 -8.28 0.40 -11.23
N GLY A 214 -8.77 -0.52 -12.05
CA GLY A 214 -9.28 -1.82 -11.59
C GLY A 214 -10.80 -1.88 -11.51
N THR A 215 -11.35 -2.75 -10.66
CA THR A 215 -12.77 -3.13 -10.70
C THR A 215 -13.61 -2.70 -9.50
N GLY A 216 -12.97 -2.28 -8.41
CA GLY A 216 -13.64 -1.81 -7.18
C GLY A 216 -13.66 -0.30 -7.07
N SER A 217 -13.79 0.18 -5.84
CA SER A 217 -13.86 1.60 -5.50
C SER A 217 -12.67 2.02 -4.63
N VAL A 218 -12.34 3.29 -4.70
CA VAL A 218 -11.55 3.98 -3.68
C VAL A 218 -12.49 4.89 -2.90
N TRP A 219 -12.61 4.64 -1.61
CA TRP A 219 -13.48 5.35 -0.68
C TRP A 219 -12.70 6.48 -0.01
N ARG A 220 -13.10 7.72 -0.23
CA ARG A 220 -12.52 8.88 0.45
C ARG A 220 -13.28 9.15 1.73
N VAL A 221 -12.56 9.27 2.83
CA VAL A 221 -13.10 9.53 4.17
C VAL A 221 -12.52 10.85 4.67
N GLU A 222 -13.38 11.79 5.03
CA GLU A 222 -12.99 13.15 5.46
C GLU A 222 -13.75 13.55 6.73
N PRO A 223 -13.09 14.15 7.73
CA PRO A 223 -13.78 14.69 8.89
C PRO A 223 -14.65 15.89 8.49
N GLN A 224 -15.81 16.00 9.10
CA GLN A 224 -16.63 17.20 9.08
C GLN A 224 -16.33 18.01 10.34
N LEU A 225 -15.88 19.24 10.16
CA LEU A 225 -15.51 20.12 11.26
C LEU A 225 -16.58 21.20 11.45
N ASP A 226 -16.82 21.59 12.70
CA ASP A 226 -17.60 22.77 13.03
C ASP A 226 -16.76 24.05 12.94
N ASP A 227 -17.36 25.18 13.31
CA ASP A 227 -16.71 26.52 13.27
C ASP A 227 -15.54 26.64 14.26
N ASP A 228 -15.48 25.77 15.29
CA ASP A 228 -14.42 25.72 16.30
C ASP A 228 -13.31 24.73 15.91
N GLY A 229 -13.50 23.98 14.81
CA GLY A 229 -12.55 22.98 14.29
C GLY A 229 -12.69 21.59 14.95
N GLU A 230 -13.76 21.36 15.70
CA GLU A 230 -14.04 20.06 16.31
C GLU A 230 -14.73 19.11 15.29
N ILE A 231 -14.41 17.83 15.36
CA ILE A 231 -15.01 16.81 14.49
C ILE A 231 -16.46 16.58 14.93
N VAL A 232 -17.43 16.89 14.07
CA VAL A 232 -18.87 16.70 14.30
C VAL A 232 -19.46 15.57 13.46
N GLY A 233 -18.65 14.94 12.63
CA GLY A 233 -19.06 13.82 11.79
C GLY A 233 -17.98 13.46 10.77
N VAL A 234 -18.31 12.50 9.90
CA VAL A 234 -17.44 12.03 8.82
C VAL A 234 -18.22 11.98 7.52
N SER A 235 -17.62 12.46 6.44
CA SER A 235 -18.16 12.29 5.09
C SER A 235 -17.42 11.18 4.37
N VAL A 236 -18.18 10.38 3.61
CA VAL A 236 -17.64 9.29 2.78
C VAL A 236 -18.09 9.51 1.34
N GLY A 237 -17.15 9.50 0.43
CA GLY A 237 -17.38 9.58 -1.00
C GLY A 237 -16.56 8.53 -1.75
N THR A 238 -16.86 8.32 -3.03
CA THR A 238 -16.05 7.45 -3.89
C THR A 238 -15.26 8.28 -4.89
N LEU A 239 -14.01 7.87 -5.12
CA LEU A 239 -13.27 8.28 -6.31
C LEU A 239 -13.61 7.26 -7.40
N GLY A 240 -14.21 7.73 -8.50
CA GLY A 240 -14.61 6.85 -9.60
C GLY A 240 -13.46 6.51 -10.53
N VAL A 241 -13.62 5.40 -11.24
CA VAL A 241 -12.81 5.08 -12.43
C VAL A 241 -13.21 6.08 -13.50
N GLU A 242 -12.27 6.83 -14.07
CA GLU A 242 -12.52 7.70 -15.23
C GLU A 242 -12.50 6.90 -16.55
#